data_9a4b1e4f11cff274af681a923ef2a9b6
#
_entry.id   9a4b1e4f11cff274af681a923ef2a9b6
#
_cell.length_a   1.000
_cell.length_b   1.000
_cell.length_c   1.000
_cell.angle_alpha   90.00
_cell.angle_beta   90.00
_cell.angle_gamma   90.00
#
_symmetry.space_group_name_H-M   'P 1'
#
loop_
_entity.id
_entity.type
_entity.pdbx_description
1 polymer ?
#
loop_
_entity_poly.entity_id
_entity_poly.type
_entity_poly.pdbx_seq_one_letter_code
_entity_poly.pdbx_strand_id
1 'polypeptide(L)'
;MLQSCGSDNADEAGERTETSFKQGVRTYITETAPGNFKITDEVQTGPDKAGAIVSYFDGHRDTLSVDAAKKLVETDKSTSTYLNNPNAYQSQHHSGLANVLLWGSLGYMLGRSNSPQYRDDQRRYGSGVYANPGLYQRSTQVGENVRTSRVTRTVRPSGGRSGFFGGRSRSFSG
;
A
#
# COMPACT_ATOMS: atom_id res chain seq x y z
N MET A 1 1.86 -38.90 35.90
CA MET A 1 1.22 -39.06 34.58
C MET A 1 1.18 -37.75 33.87
N LEU A 2 2.09 -37.58 32.92
CA LEU A 2 2.16 -36.38 32.11
C LEU A 2 1.50 -36.70 30.77
N GLN A 3 0.30 -36.16 30.55
CA GLN A 3 -0.29 -36.13 29.23
C GLN A 3 0.22 -34.93 28.49
N SER A 4 1.11 -35.17 27.56
CA SER A 4 1.51 -34.22 26.53
C SER A 4 0.36 -34.08 25.53
N CYS A 5 -0.41 -33.01 25.60
CA CYS A 5 -1.24 -32.62 24.51
C CYS A 5 -0.35 -31.96 23.48
N GLY A 6 0.02 -32.70 22.46
CA GLY A 6 0.56 -32.15 21.25
C GLY A 6 -0.52 -31.31 20.56
N SER A 7 -0.34 -29.99 20.58
CA SER A 7 -1.11 -29.12 19.70
C SER A 7 -0.54 -29.28 18.31
N ASP A 8 -1.17 -30.14 17.52
CA ASP A 8 -1.02 -30.12 16.09
C ASP A 8 -1.63 -28.79 15.59
N ASN A 9 -0.79 -27.76 15.51
CA ASN A 9 -1.08 -26.63 14.66
C ASN A 9 -1.01 -27.13 13.22
N ALA A 10 -2.10 -27.69 12.74
CA ALA A 10 -2.31 -27.83 11.33
C ALA A 10 -2.25 -26.39 10.79
N ASP A 11 -1.18 -26.12 10.04
CA ASP A 11 -1.08 -24.93 9.23
C ASP A 11 -2.32 -24.89 8.33
N GLU A 12 -3.34 -24.17 8.77
CA GLU A 12 -4.37 -23.73 7.87
C GLU A 12 -3.69 -22.81 6.87
N ALA A 13 -3.31 -23.38 5.73
CA ALA A 13 -2.86 -22.63 4.58
C ALA A 13 -4.05 -21.79 4.10
N GLY A 14 -4.30 -20.70 4.83
CA GLY A 14 -5.40 -19.82 4.60
C GLY A 14 -5.29 -19.14 3.24
N GLU A 15 -6.42 -18.91 2.61
CA GLU A 15 -6.49 -18.10 1.40
C GLU A 15 -5.81 -16.77 1.65
N ARG A 16 -4.79 -16.43 0.85
CA ARG A 16 -4.12 -15.14 0.88
C ARG A 16 -4.71 -14.24 -0.19
N THR A 17 -5.09 -13.06 0.21
CA THR A 17 -5.51 -12.03 -0.73
C THR A 17 -4.31 -11.20 -1.13
N GLU A 18 -3.93 -11.28 -2.39
CA GLU A 18 -2.88 -10.45 -2.97
C GLU A 18 -3.51 -9.25 -3.69
N THR A 19 -3.00 -8.08 -3.37
CA THR A 19 -3.38 -6.84 -4.03
C THR A 19 -2.27 -6.38 -4.94
N SER A 20 -2.59 -6.12 -6.18
CA SER A 20 -1.68 -5.55 -7.17
C SER A 20 -2.32 -4.35 -7.86
N PHE A 21 -1.53 -3.57 -8.55
CA PHE A 21 -1.97 -2.41 -9.32
C PHE A 21 -1.50 -2.55 -10.75
N LYS A 22 -2.34 -2.19 -11.70
CA LYS A 22 -1.95 -2.13 -13.12
C LYS A 22 -1.25 -0.83 -13.47
N GLN A 23 -1.46 0.19 -12.67
CA GLN A 23 -0.84 1.50 -12.81
C GLN A 23 -0.22 1.93 -11.48
N GLY A 24 0.84 2.69 -11.56
CA GLY A 24 1.53 3.26 -10.42
C GLY A 24 1.71 4.75 -10.56
N VAL A 25 2.31 5.35 -9.56
CA VAL A 25 2.66 6.75 -9.52
C VAL A 25 4.09 6.93 -9.05
N ARG A 26 4.80 7.85 -9.64
CA ARG A 26 6.07 8.37 -9.14
C ARG A 26 5.83 9.75 -8.58
N THR A 27 6.02 9.87 -7.28
CA THR A 27 5.83 11.12 -6.54
C THR A 27 7.18 11.79 -6.33
N TYR A 28 7.28 13.05 -6.72
CA TYR A 28 8.46 13.89 -6.46
C TYR A 28 8.19 14.76 -5.24
N ILE A 29 9.04 14.63 -4.25
CA ILE A 29 8.92 15.31 -2.96
C ILE A 29 10.15 16.17 -2.75
N THR A 30 9.95 17.40 -2.29
CA THR A 30 11.02 18.32 -1.94
C THR A 30 10.89 18.76 -0.50
N GLU A 31 12.00 18.70 0.24
CA GLU A 31 12.11 19.31 1.55
C GLU A 31 12.35 20.80 1.36
N THR A 32 11.32 21.60 1.62
CA THR A 32 11.35 23.06 1.41
C THR A 32 12.02 23.80 2.58
N ALA A 33 12.00 23.20 3.75
CA ALA A 33 12.70 23.62 4.96
C ALA A 33 12.97 22.35 5.79
N PRO A 34 13.92 22.35 6.73
CA PRO A 34 14.20 21.17 7.55
C PRO A 34 12.94 20.56 8.18
N GLY A 35 12.65 19.30 7.83
CA GLY A 35 11.45 18.58 8.29
C GLY A 35 10.14 18.96 7.60
N ASN A 36 10.14 19.86 6.63
CA ASN A 36 8.96 20.29 5.91
C ASN A 36 9.00 19.83 4.45
N PHE A 37 8.23 18.85 4.13
CA PHE A 37 8.16 18.22 2.82
C PHE A 37 6.90 18.62 2.05
N LYS A 38 7.03 18.76 0.74
CA LYS A 38 5.91 19.02 -0.18
C LYS A 38 6.05 18.19 -1.44
N ILE A 39 4.93 17.75 -1.98
CA ILE A 39 4.89 17.13 -3.31
C ILE A 39 5.02 18.23 -4.35
N THR A 40 6.02 18.11 -5.19
CA THR A 40 6.31 19.06 -6.27
C THR A 40 5.87 18.54 -7.64
N ASP A 41 5.73 17.25 -7.80
CA ASP A 41 5.15 16.64 -8.99
C ASP A 41 4.67 15.21 -8.73
N GLU A 42 3.74 14.72 -9.54
CA GLU A 42 3.31 13.33 -9.60
C GLU A 42 3.08 12.91 -11.04
N VAL A 43 3.68 11.79 -11.41
CA VAL A 43 3.61 11.25 -12.77
C VAL A 43 3.09 9.83 -12.72
N GLN A 44 2.09 9.54 -13.54
CA GLN A 44 1.61 8.17 -13.72
C GLN A 44 2.69 7.31 -14.40
N THR A 45 2.91 6.12 -13.87
CA THR A 45 3.92 5.17 -14.34
C THR A 45 3.35 3.75 -14.39
N GLY A 46 4.16 2.80 -14.86
CA GLY A 46 3.90 1.39 -14.57
C GLY A 46 4.11 1.08 -13.09
N PRO A 47 3.50 0.00 -12.57
CA PRO A 47 3.60 -0.36 -11.16
C PRO A 47 5.04 -0.69 -10.72
N ASP A 48 5.87 -1.18 -11.62
CA ASP A 48 7.29 -1.48 -11.41
C ASP A 48 8.15 -0.24 -11.17
N LYS A 49 7.71 0.93 -11.65
CA LYS A 49 8.40 2.21 -11.51
C LYS A 49 7.76 3.13 -10.45
N ALA A 50 6.74 2.63 -9.77
CA ALA A 50 6.07 3.38 -8.71
C ALA A 50 7.00 3.59 -7.50
N GLY A 51 6.82 4.72 -6.84
CA GLY A 51 7.59 5.08 -5.67
C GLY A 51 7.72 6.59 -5.52
N ALA A 52 8.67 7.02 -4.71
CA ALA A 52 8.93 8.43 -4.48
C ALA A 52 10.39 8.79 -4.72
N ILE A 53 10.62 9.99 -5.22
CA ILE A 53 11.94 10.61 -5.29
C ILE A 53 11.91 11.80 -4.36
N VAL A 54 12.76 11.78 -3.35
CA VAL A 54 12.83 12.79 -2.31
C VAL A 54 14.10 13.63 -2.49
N SER A 55 13.94 14.92 -2.65
CA SER A 55 15.03 15.90 -2.69
C SER A 55 15.09 16.61 -1.34
N TYR A 56 16.17 16.40 -0.60
CA TYR A 56 16.34 16.97 0.73
C TYR A 56 16.91 18.39 0.68
N PHE A 57 16.69 19.11 1.77
CA PHE A 57 17.11 20.51 1.89
C PHE A 57 18.62 20.70 1.81
N ASP A 58 19.40 19.70 2.21
CA ASP A 58 20.87 19.69 2.09
C ASP A 58 21.39 19.36 0.68
N GLY A 59 20.48 19.07 -0.26
CA GLY A 59 20.78 18.78 -1.66
C GLY A 59 20.93 17.31 -2.01
N HIS A 60 20.92 16.39 -1.04
CA HIS A 60 20.91 14.98 -1.39
C HIS A 60 19.53 14.51 -1.86
N ARG A 61 19.50 13.37 -2.52
CA ARG A 61 18.29 12.80 -3.10
C ARG A 61 18.23 11.30 -2.83
N ASP A 62 17.05 10.84 -2.42
CA ASP A 62 16.75 9.43 -2.22
C ASP A 62 15.61 8.97 -3.13
N THR A 63 15.66 7.69 -3.50
CA THR A 63 14.57 7.03 -4.20
C THR A 63 13.96 5.96 -3.29
N LEU A 64 12.66 6.07 -3.04
CA LEU A 64 11.91 5.14 -2.22
C LEU A 64 11.05 4.25 -3.13
N SER A 65 11.18 2.94 -2.98
CA SER A 65 10.21 1.99 -3.53
C SER A 65 8.88 2.09 -2.79
N VAL A 66 7.83 1.51 -3.35
CA VAL A 66 6.52 1.41 -2.67
C VAL A 66 6.66 0.73 -1.29
N ASP A 67 7.45 -0.34 -1.21
CA ASP A 67 7.66 -1.06 0.05
C ASP A 67 8.43 -0.22 1.08
N ALA A 68 9.43 0.53 0.64
CA ALA A 68 10.16 1.44 1.53
C ALA A 68 9.28 2.59 2.03
N ALA A 69 8.46 3.16 1.16
CA ALA A 69 7.48 4.18 1.52
C ALA A 69 6.43 3.64 2.51
N LYS A 70 5.96 2.42 2.28
CA LYS A 70 5.03 1.74 3.18
C LYS A 70 5.61 1.55 4.57
N LYS A 71 6.84 1.05 4.68
CA LYS A 71 7.53 0.91 5.97
C LYS A 71 7.64 2.24 6.69
N LEU A 72 7.99 3.30 6.00
CA LEU A 72 8.13 4.62 6.58
C LEU A 72 6.81 5.14 7.14
N VAL A 73 5.71 4.96 6.42
CA VAL A 73 4.35 5.31 6.86
C VAL A 73 3.90 4.47 8.06
N GLU A 74 4.25 3.19 8.09
CA GLU A 74 3.91 2.27 9.18
C GLU A 74 4.71 2.52 10.46
N THR A 75 5.92 3.02 10.36
CA THR A 75 6.83 3.24 11.50
C THR A 75 6.79 4.65 12.05
N ASP A 76 6.39 5.63 11.26
CA ASP A 76 6.22 7.00 11.74
C ASP A 76 5.05 7.09 12.71
N LYS A 77 5.26 7.76 13.83
CA LYS A 77 4.28 7.81 14.93
C LYS A 77 2.93 8.42 14.51
N SER A 78 2.94 9.47 13.72
CA SER A 78 1.70 10.16 13.32
C SER A 78 0.90 9.36 12.30
N THR A 79 1.56 8.83 11.29
CA THR A 79 0.90 8.04 10.23
C THR A 79 0.50 6.65 10.71
N SER A 80 1.27 6.02 11.58
CA SER A 80 0.88 4.75 12.21
C SER A 80 -0.36 4.89 13.09
N THR A 81 -0.50 6.03 13.77
CA THR A 81 -1.73 6.35 14.52
C THR A 81 -2.94 6.37 13.58
N TYR A 82 -2.82 7.01 12.42
CA TYR A 82 -3.88 7.01 11.42
C TYR A 82 -4.22 5.61 10.93
N LEU A 83 -3.22 4.79 10.64
CA LEU A 83 -3.43 3.43 10.13
C LEU A 83 -4.13 2.51 11.15
N ASN A 84 -3.88 2.72 12.43
CA ASN A 84 -4.47 1.92 13.51
C ASN A 84 -5.83 2.46 13.97
N ASN A 85 -5.97 3.77 14.06
CA ASN A 85 -7.20 4.44 14.49
C ASN A 85 -7.33 5.79 13.77
N PRO A 86 -7.98 5.81 12.59
CA PRO A 86 -8.13 7.03 11.80
C PRO A 86 -8.79 8.19 12.55
N ASN A 87 -9.69 7.88 13.50
CA ASN A 87 -10.40 8.90 14.27
C ASN A 87 -9.51 9.60 15.32
N ALA A 88 -8.41 8.97 15.72
CA ALA A 88 -7.44 9.56 16.64
C ALA A 88 -6.38 10.43 15.94
N TYR A 89 -6.37 10.45 14.61
CA TYR A 89 -5.44 11.24 13.83
C TYR A 89 -5.74 12.73 13.95
N GLN A 90 -4.77 13.48 14.40
CA GLN A 90 -4.84 14.93 14.44
C GLN A 90 -3.92 15.51 13.38
N SER A 91 -4.48 16.28 12.48
CA SER A 91 -3.76 16.88 11.34
C SER A 91 -2.88 18.07 11.73
N GLN A 92 -2.60 18.29 13.00
CA GLN A 92 -1.80 19.40 13.45
C GLN A 92 -0.36 19.29 12.93
N HIS A 93 -0.06 20.08 11.89
CA HIS A 93 1.29 20.35 11.38
C HIS A 93 2.15 19.16 10.99
N HIS A 94 1.56 18.17 10.32
CA HIS A 94 2.32 17.03 9.83
C HIS A 94 2.86 17.28 8.42
N SER A 95 3.95 18.04 8.35
CA SER A 95 4.71 18.26 7.13
C SER A 95 5.82 17.21 6.92
N GLY A 96 5.88 16.20 7.76
CA GLY A 96 6.87 15.13 7.69
C GLY A 96 6.72 14.27 6.44
N LEU A 97 7.80 13.61 6.04
CA LEU A 97 7.86 12.80 4.83
C LEU A 97 6.80 11.68 4.82
N ALA A 98 6.60 11.00 5.95
CA ALA A 98 5.59 9.94 6.05
C ALA A 98 4.16 10.45 5.79
N ASN A 99 3.81 11.63 6.29
CA ASN A 99 2.51 12.25 6.03
C ASN A 99 2.33 12.64 4.56
N VAL A 100 3.36 13.15 3.94
CA VAL A 100 3.34 13.49 2.50
C VAL A 100 3.15 12.24 1.65
N LEU A 101 3.83 11.16 1.99
CA LEU A 101 3.66 9.86 1.32
C LEU A 101 2.25 9.29 1.51
N LEU A 102 1.69 9.40 2.70
CA LEU A 102 0.34 8.89 2.99
C LEU A 102 -0.74 9.64 2.23
N TRP A 103 -0.65 10.97 2.16
CA TRP A 103 -1.72 11.81 1.60
C TRP A 103 -1.54 12.16 0.13
N GLY A 104 -0.42 11.83 -0.48
CA GLY A 104 -0.23 11.89 -1.94
C GLY A 104 -0.90 10.73 -2.67
N SER A 105 -0.85 10.74 -3.99
CA SER A 105 -1.42 9.67 -4.82
C SER A 105 -0.76 8.32 -4.59
N LEU A 106 0.50 8.29 -4.17
CA LEU A 106 1.20 7.07 -3.78
C LEU A 106 0.51 6.36 -2.61
N GLY A 107 -0.16 7.10 -1.74
CA GLY A 107 -0.88 6.56 -0.59
C GLY A 107 -1.89 5.46 -0.94
N TYR A 108 -2.48 5.48 -2.13
CA TYR A 108 -3.36 4.41 -2.60
C TYR A 108 -2.66 3.06 -2.76
N MET A 109 -1.34 3.05 -2.90
CA MET A 109 -0.53 1.83 -3.04
C MET A 109 0.04 1.34 -1.70
N LEU A 110 -0.13 2.09 -0.61
CA LEU A 110 0.52 1.83 0.68
C LEU A 110 -0.30 0.97 1.67
N GLY A 111 -1.19 0.13 1.19
CA GLY A 111 -1.88 -0.85 2.03
C GLY A 111 -3.33 -0.49 2.36
N ARG A 112 -3.65 -0.07 3.59
CA ARG A 112 -5.04 0.14 4.06
C ARG A 112 -5.77 1.34 3.45
N SER A 113 -5.18 2.02 2.51
CA SER A 113 -5.71 3.19 1.82
C SER A 113 -6.93 2.94 0.93
N ASN A 114 -7.49 1.73 0.96
CA ASN A 114 -8.63 1.37 0.12
C ASN A 114 -9.99 1.55 0.82
N SER A 115 -10.03 1.99 2.06
CA SER A 115 -11.29 2.25 2.76
C SER A 115 -11.95 3.53 2.23
N PRO A 116 -13.29 3.60 2.21
CA PRO A 116 -13.99 4.84 1.89
C PRO A 116 -13.58 6.00 2.79
N GLN A 117 -13.29 5.73 4.06
CA GLN A 117 -12.81 6.73 5.02
C GLN A 117 -11.47 7.34 4.60
N TYR A 118 -10.51 6.54 4.16
CA TYR A 118 -9.23 7.06 3.67
C TYR A 118 -9.42 8.02 2.48
N ARG A 119 -10.32 7.70 1.58
CA ARG A 119 -10.61 8.55 0.42
C ARG A 119 -11.15 9.92 0.82
N ASP A 120 -12.03 9.95 1.82
CA ASP A 120 -12.57 11.21 2.35
C ASP A 120 -11.51 11.99 3.12
N ASP A 121 -10.70 11.31 3.91
CA ASP A 121 -9.60 11.90 4.66
C ASP A 121 -8.49 12.41 3.72
N GLN A 122 -8.20 11.69 2.65
CA GLN A 122 -7.26 12.16 1.63
C GLN A 122 -7.71 13.46 0.96
N ARG A 123 -9.00 13.63 0.72
CA ARG A 123 -9.55 14.91 0.23
C ARG A 123 -9.40 16.02 1.26
N ARG A 124 -9.53 15.69 2.54
CA ARG A 124 -9.40 16.65 3.64
C ARG A 124 -7.96 17.07 3.89
N TYR A 125 -7.03 16.14 3.89
CA TYR A 125 -5.63 16.37 4.26
C TYR A 125 -4.69 16.49 3.06
N GLY A 126 -5.07 15.92 1.92
CA GLY A 126 -4.21 15.83 0.74
C GLY A 126 -3.82 17.18 0.15
N SER A 127 -4.71 18.16 0.15
CA SER A 127 -4.41 19.48 -0.39
C SER A 127 -3.22 20.17 0.29
N GLY A 128 -3.00 19.86 1.57
CA GLY A 128 -1.93 20.45 2.38
C GLY A 128 -0.53 19.90 2.10
N VAL A 129 -0.40 18.74 1.45
CA VAL A 129 0.90 18.11 1.17
C VAL A 129 1.46 18.49 -0.20
N TYR A 130 0.70 19.14 -1.06
CA TYR A 130 1.14 19.57 -2.38
C TYR A 130 1.71 20.99 -2.34
N ALA A 131 2.67 21.26 -3.20
CA ALA A 131 3.32 22.58 -3.28
C ALA A 131 2.38 23.71 -3.70
N ASN A 132 1.38 23.37 -4.52
CA ASN A 132 0.36 24.33 -4.97
C ASN A 132 -0.97 23.64 -5.30
N PRO A 133 -2.10 24.40 -5.28
CA PRO A 133 -3.43 23.85 -5.55
C PRO A 133 -3.62 23.28 -6.96
N GLY A 134 -2.99 23.85 -7.97
CA GLY A 134 -3.06 23.38 -9.35
C GLY A 134 -2.44 21.99 -9.51
N LEU A 135 -1.34 21.74 -8.83
CA LEU A 135 -0.72 20.43 -8.77
C LEU A 135 -1.63 19.41 -8.08
N TYR A 136 -2.23 19.80 -6.97
CA TYR A 136 -3.20 18.95 -6.26
C TYR A 136 -4.36 18.51 -7.17
N GLN A 137 -4.96 19.44 -7.91
CA GLN A 137 -6.06 19.14 -8.84
C GLN A 137 -5.62 18.17 -9.95
N ARG A 138 -4.46 18.38 -10.54
CA ARG A 138 -3.91 17.51 -11.57
C ARG A 138 -3.59 16.12 -11.01
N SER A 139 -3.03 16.06 -9.82
CA SER A 139 -2.67 14.81 -9.15
C SER A 139 -3.89 13.99 -8.71
N THR A 140 -5.05 14.61 -8.51
CA THR A 140 -6.29 13.90 -8.20
C THR A 140 -6.63 12.89 -9.29
N GLN A 141 -6.43 13.22 -10.54
CA GLN A 141 -6.66 12.29 -11.65
C GLN A 141 -5.66 11.13 -11.64
N VAL A 142 -4.39 11.40 -11.35
CA VAL A 142 -3.36 10.37 -11.22
C VAL A 142 -3.72 9.40 -10.08
N GLY A 143 -4.10 9.92 -8.93
CA GLY A 143 -4.52 9.12 -7.78
C GLY A 143 -5.74 8.25 -8.08
N GLU A 144 -6.73 8.79 -8.78
CA GLU A 144 -7.91 8.04 -9.19
C GLU A 144 -7.58 6.91 -10.16
N ASN A 145 -6.70 7.15 -11.12
CA ASN A 145 -6.22 6.13 -12.06
C ASN A 145 -5.49 4.99 -11.33
N VAL A 146 -4.65 5.30 -10.36
CA VAL A 146 -3.97 4.30 -9.52
C VAL A 146 -4.99 3.51 -8.73
N ARG A 147 -5.89 4.18 -8.04
CA ARG A 147 -6.93 3.55 -7.22
C ARG A 147 -7.79 2.57 -8.01
N THR A 148 -8.27 2.97 -9.17
CA THR A 148 -9.13 2.14 -10.03
C THR A 148 -8.37 1.02 -10.74
N SER A 149 -7.05 1.10 -10.82
CA SER A 149 -6.21 0.05 -11.40
C SER A 149 -5.94 -1.12 -10.45
N ARG A 150 -6.42 -1.05 -9.23
CA ARG A 150 -6.24 -2.08 -8.20
C ARG A 150 -6.90 -3.39 -8.61
N VAL A 151 -6.14 -4.48 -8.49
CA VAL A 151 -6.61 -5.85 -8.72
C VAL A 151 -6.37 -6.67 -7.46
N THR A 152 -7.40 -7.34 -7.02
CA THR A 152 -7.34 -8.25 -5.87
C THR A 152 -7.47 -9.68 -6.39
N ARG A 153 -6.51 -10.53 -6.04
CA ARG A 153 -6.53 -11.97 -6.36
C ARG A 153 -6.50 -12.77 -5.08
N THR A 154 -7.36 -13.77 -5.01
CA THR A 154 -7.28 -14.78 -3.95
C THR A 154 -6.32 -15.88 -4.41
N VAL A 155 -5.17 -15.99 -3.75
CA VAL A 155 -4.20 -17.04 -4.00
C VAL A 155 -4.47 -18.17 -3.00
N ARG A 156 -4.85 -19.31 -3.51
CA ARG A 156 -4.90 -20.55 -2.73
C ARG A 156 -3.53 -21.19 -2.78
N PRO A 157 -2.92 -21.54 -1.63
CA PRO A 157 -1.71 -22.34 -1.67
C PRO A 157 -2.04 -23.62 -2.40
N SER A 158 -1.27 -23.94 -3.42
CA SER A 158 -1.40 -25.20 -4.14
C SER A 158 -0.93 -26.33 -3.22
N GLY A 159 -1.80 -26.76 -2.35
CA GLY A 159 -1.67 -28.03 -1.66
C GLY A 159 -1.80 -29.11 -2.71
N GLY A 160 -0.69 -29.73 -3.07
CA GLY A 160 -0.65 -30.85 -3.99
C GLY A 160 -1.50 -32.00 -3.47
N ARG A 161 -2.77 -31.99 -3.78
CA ARG A 161 -3.58 -33.18 -3.80
C ARG A 161 -3.49 -33.76 -5.21
N SER A 162 -2.50 -34.57 -5.44
CA SER A 162 -2.59 -35.53 -6.50
C SER A 162 -3.76 -36.47 -6.17
N GLY A 163 -4.91 -36.17 -6.74
CA GLY A 163 -6.05 -37.04 -6.69
C GLY A 163 -5.70 -38.33 -7.44
N PHE A 164 -5.32 -39.31 -6.71
CA PHE A 164 -5.18 -40.67 -7.21
C PHE A 164 -6.58 -41.21 -7.42
N PHE A 165 -7.20 -40.91 -8.53
CA PHE A 165 -8.36 -41.67 -9.00
C PHE A 165 -7.86 -42.92 -9.69
N GLY A 166 -7.66 -43.98 -8.91
CA GLY A 166 -7.52 -45.31 -9.42
C GLY A 166 -8.83 -45.74 -10.04
N GLY A 167 -8.92 -45.62 -11.35
CA GLY A 167 -10.01 -46.23 -12.12
C GLY A 167 -9.91 -47.75 -12.01
N ARG A 168 -10.80 -48.39 -11.23
CA ARG A 168 -11.04 -49.79 -11.33
C ARG A 168 -11.98 -50.04 -12.50
N SER A 169 -11.43 -50.33 -13.63
CA SER A 169 -12.16 -51.00 -14.69
C SER A 169 -12.46 -52.44 -14.27
N ARG A 170 -13.71 -52.73 -13.99
CA ARG A 170 -14.19 -54.10 -13.90
C ARG A 170 -14.54 -54.53 -15.33
N SER A 171 -13.70 -55.34 -15.91
CA SER A 171 -14.08 -56.11 -17.05
C SER A 171 -15.02 -57.22 -16.59
N PHE A 172 -16.23 -57.21 -17.05
CA PHE A 172 -17.11 -58.34 -17.01
C PHE A 172 -16.89 -59.14 -18.30
N SER A 173 -16.32 -60.28 -18.15
CA SER A 173 -16.34 -61.35 -19.15
C SER A 173 -17.45 -62.30 -18.74
N GLY A 174 -18.46 -62.34 -19.52
CA GLY A 174 -19.48 -63.36 -19.45
C GLY A 174 -19.47 -64.16 -20.73
#